data_680cdfebf0535288f246a50655727458
#
_entry.id   680cdfebf0535288f246a50655727458
#
_cell.length_a   1.000
_cell.length_b   1.000
_cell.length_c   1.000
_cell.angle_alpha   90.00
_cell.angle_beta   90.00
_cell.angle_gamma   90.00
#
_symmetry.space_group_name_H-M   'P 1'
#
loop_
_entity.id
_entity.type
_entity.pdbx_description
1 polymer ?
#
loop_
_entity_poly.entity_id
_entity_poly.type
_entity_poly.pdbx_seq_one_letter_code
_entity_poly.pdbx_strand_id
1 'polypeptide(L)'
;DVCSSDLGDYRRVALYGTDKLIAERRKDLKNREHSPLTDELIRLREEMSEQIRALEELAQLGASYGCDLTRPAANAREAVQWTYLGYLAAVKEQNGAAMSLGRVSTFFDIYFTRDLEQGLITEEEVQEIIDQFVMKLRIVRFIRTPDYNNLFSGDPTWVTESIGGMGEDERTLVTRSSFRMLQTLYNLGPAPEPNLTVLWSRNLPEAFKSFCAKVSIETSSVQYENDDLMRPHWGDDYGIACCVSAMRIGKQMQFFGARANLAKCLLYALNGGVDELKGKQVA
;
A
#
# COMPACT_ATOMS: atom_id res chain seq x y z
N ASP A 1 -0.23 -13.64 18.17
CA ASP A 1 -0.52 -12.41 17.45
C ASP A 1 0.15 -12.46 16.09
N VAL A 2 -0.64 -12.67 15.04
CA VAL A 2 -0.14 -12.71 13.68
C VAL A 2 -0.21 -11.27 13.14
N CYS A 3 0.93 -10.60 13.02
CA CYS A 3 0.99 -9.37 12.24
C CYS A 3 0.88 -9.74 10.76
N SER A 4 -0.16 -9.29 10.09
CA SER A 4 -0.27 -9.35 8.64
C SER A 4 0.20 -8.03 8.03
N SER A 5 0.87 -8.11 6.89
CA SER A 5 1.09 -6.98 6.00
C SER A 5 0.09 -7.05 4.88
N ASP A 6 -0.56 -5.94 4.57
CA ASP A 6 -1.55 -5.87 3.50
C ASP A 6 -1.16 -4.83 2.45
N LEU A 7 -1.47 -5.16 1.21
CA LEU A 7 -1.32 -4.30 0.05
C LEU A 7 -2.60 -4.37 -0.78
N GLY A 8 -3.65 -3.75 -0.26
CA GLY A 8 -4.96 -3.68 -0.91
C GLY A 8 -4.94 -2.84 -2.18
N ASP A 9 -5.83 -3.14 -3.10
CA ASP A 9 -6.04 -2.30 -4.29
C ASP A 9 -7.13 -1.25 -4.04
N TYR A 10 -6.77 -0.20 -3.32
CA TYR A 10 -7.68 0.90 -2.96
C TYR A 10 -8.10 1.75 -4.17
N ARG A 11 -7.38 1.65 -5.30
CA ARG A 11 -7.72 2.31 -6.57
C ARG A 11 -9.10 1.88 -7.07
N ARG A 12 -9.51 0.64 -6.75
CA ARG A 12 -10.79 0.08 -7.19
C ARG A 12 -12.00 0.86 -6.71
N VAL A 13 -11.95 1.43 -5.50
CA VAL A 13 -13.03 2.27 -4.98
C VAL A 13 -13.17 3.52 -5.86
N ALA A 14 -12.07 4.17 -6.22
CA ALA A 14 -12.10 5.34 -7.10
C ALA A 14 -12.50 5.00 -8.55
N LEU A 15 -12.06 3.85 -9.06
CA LEU A 15 -12.35 3.42 -10.44
C LEU A 15 -13.79 2.97 -10.66
N TYR A 16 -14.38 2.31 -9.68
CA TYR A 16 -15.64 1.58 -9.90
C TYR A 16 -16.80 2.05 -9.01
N GLY A 17 -16.50 2.63 -7.86
CA GLY A 17 -17.48 2.87 -6.82
C GLY A 17 -17.92 1.58 -6.11
N THR A 18 -18.55 1.73 -4.95
CA THR A 18 -18.97 0.58 -4.12
C THR A 18 -20.09 -0.20 -4.75
N ASP A 19 -21.04 0.44 -5.47
CA ASP A 19 -22.18 -0.27 -6.08
C ASP A 19 -21.75 -1.32 -7.07
N LYS A 20 -20.78 -0.99 -7.95
CA LYS A 20 -20.24 -1.96 -8.91
C LYS A 20 -19.50 -3.08 -8.21
N LEU A 21 -18.67 -2.77 -7.20
CA LEU A 21 -17.92 -3.76 -6.44
C LEU A 21 -18.85 -4.72 -5.70
N ILE A 22 -19.93 -4.23 -5.10
CA ILE A 22 -20.98 -5.03 -4.47
C ILE A 22 -21.67 -5.93 -5.49
N ALA A 23 -22.06 -5.38 -6.64
CA ALA A 23 -22.69 -6.15 -7.70
C ALA A 23 -21.82 -7.31 -8.20
N GLU A 24 -20.50 -7.09 -8.35
CA GLU A 24 -19.54 -8.13 -8.71
C GLU A 24 -19.48 -9.22 -7.64
N ARG A 25 -19.39 -8.88 -6.35
CA ARG A 25 -19.37 -9.86 -5.25
C ARG A 25 -20.67 -10.66 -5.16
N ARG A 26 -21.82 -10.01 -5.35
CA ARG A 26 -23.13 -10.70 -5.41
C ARG A 26 -23.19 -11.69 -6.58
N LYS A 27 -22.64 -11.31 -7.73
CA LYS A 27 -22.53 -12.22 -8.88
C LYS A 27 -21.62 -13.43 -8.58
N ASP A 28 -20.49 -13.20 -7.91
CA ASP A 28 -19.57 -14.28 -7.51
C ASP A 28 -20.24 -15.26 -6.52
N LEU A 29 -21.03 -14.75 -5.56
CA LEU A 29 -21.83 -15.59 -4.65
C LEU A 29 -22.85 -16.44 -5.41
N LYS A 30 -23.60 -15.82 -6.34
CA LYS A 30 -24.58 -16.52 -7.15
C LYS A 30 -23.98 -17.61 -8.01
N ASN A 31 -22.81 -17.36 -8.62
CA ASN A 31 -22.12 -18.35 -9.45
C ASN A 31 -21.69 -19.61 -8.66
N ARG A 32 -21.61 -19.51 -7.32
CA ARG A 32 -21.23 -20.60 -6.41
C ARG A 32 -22.42 -21.21 -5.66
N GLU A 33 -23.64 -20.80 -5.97
CA GLU A 33 -24.86 -21.23 -5.24
C GLU A 33 -25.09 -22.74 -5.31
N HIS A 34 -24.78 -23.35 -6.47
CA HIS A 34 -24.98 -24.78 -6.74
C HIS A 34 -23.70 -25.62 -6.60
N SER A 35 -22.60 -25.04 -6.11
CA SER A 35 -21.37 -25.80 -5.87
C SER A 35 -21.52 -26.69 -4.63
N PRO A 36 -20.86 -27.87 -4.59
CA PRO A 36 -20.86 -28.75 -3.42
C PRO A 36 -20.36 -27.97 -2.17
N LEU A 37 -21.04 -28.09 -1.06
CA LEU A 37 -20.66 -27.43 0.19
C LEU A 37 -19.44 -28.14 0.78
N THR A 38 -18.31 -27.51 0.71
CA THR A 38 -17.07 -27.85 1.43
C THR A 38 -16.78 -26.77 2.46
N ASP A 39 -15.98 -27.06 3.47
CA ASP A 39 -15.56 -26.08 4.48
C ASP A 39 -14.90 -24.85 3.83
N GLU A 40 -14.10 -25.05 2.80
CA GLU A 40 -13.46 -23.98 2.05
C GLU A 40 -14.51 -23.09 1.34
N LEU A 41 -15.51 -23.71 0.69
CA LEU A 41 -16.56 -22.97 0.00
C LEU A 41 -17.43 -22.18 0.99
N ILE A 42 -17.74 -22.76 2.15
CA ILE A 42 -18.51 -22.07 3.21
C ILE A 42 -17.76 -20.83 3.65
N ARG A 43 -16.48 -20.95 4.01
CA ARG A 43 -15.64 -19.81 4.42
C ARG A 43 -15.53 -18.74 3.35
N LEU A 44 -15.34 -19.16 2.09
CA LEU A 44 -15.27 -18.22 0.97
C LEU A 44 -16.59 -17.44 0.78
N ARG A 45 -17.74 -18.09 0.98
CA ARG A 45 -19.05 -17.43 0.89
C ARG A 45 -19.30 -16.47 2.04
N GLU A 46 -18.89 -16.85 3.25
CA GLU A 46 -18.93 -15.97 4.43
C GLU A 46 -18.07 -14.73 4.17
N GLU A 47 -16.82 -14.89 3.72
CA GLU A 47 -15.94 -13.78 3.41
C GLU A 47 -16.50 -12.84 2.33
N MET A 48 -17.06 -13.40 1.24
CA MET A 48 -17.69 -12.57 0.21
C MET A 48 -18.90 -11.79 0.74
N SER A 49 -19.67 -12.39 1.66
CA SER A 49 -20.80 -11.70 2.31
C SER A 49 -20.32 -10.59 3.23
N GLU A 50 -19.22 -10.81 3.97
CA GLU A 50 -18.57 -9.79 4.79
C GLU A 50 -18.03 -8.64 3.92
N GLN A 51 -17.39 -8.94 2.78
CA GLN A 51 -16.92 -7.92 1.83
C GLN A 51 -18.07 -7.05 1.30
N ILE A 52 -19.23 -7.64 1.00
CA ILE A 52 -20.41 -6.88 0.58
C ILE A 52 -20.84 -5.92 1.70
N ARG A 53 -20.98 -6.42 2.94
CA ARG A 53 -21.34 -5.60 4.09
C ARG A 53 -20.36 -4.47 4.34
N ALA A 54 -19.05 -4.77 4.29
CA ALA A 54 -18.01 -3.77 4.46
C ALA A 54 -18.05 -2.68 3.37
N LEU A 55 -18.38 -3.02 2.12
CA LEU A 55 -18.55 -2.04 1.05
C LEU A 55 -19.80 -1.17 1.25
N GLU A 56 -20.89 -1.73 1.77
CA GLU A 56 -22.11 -0.98 2.14
C GLU A 56 -21.81 -0.01 3.30
N GLU A 57 -21.08 -0.46 4.32
CA GLU A 57 -20.64 0.39 5.44
C GLU A 57 -19.66 1.48 4.97
N LEU A 58 -18.76 1.18 4.03
CA LEU A 58 -17.86 2.16 3.43
C LEU A 58 -18.62 3.25 2.68
N ALA A 59 -19.68 2.89 1.94
CA ALA A 59 -20.56 3.87 1.29
C ALA A 59 -21.24 4.80 2.31
N GLN A 60 -21.72 4.25 3.42
CA GLN A 60 -22.31 5.03 4.51
C GLN A 60 -21.30 5.96 5.18
N LEU A 61 -20.08 5.45 5.42
CA LEU A 61 -18.97 6.26 5.93
C LEU A 61 -18.67 7.43 4.99
N GLY A 62 -18.55 7.17 3.69
CA GLY A 62 -18.35 8.22 2.68
C GLY A 62 -19.46 9.26 2.72
N ALA A 63 -20.71 8.84 2.75
CA ALA A 63 -21.86 9.74 2.79
C ALA A 63 -21.84 10.66 4.04
N SER A 64 -21.38 10.17 5.18
CA SER A 64 -21.25 10.98 6.42
C SER A 64 -20.25 12.12 6.28
N TYR A 65 -19.30 12.02 5.34
CA TYR A 65 -18.32 13.06 4.98
C TYR A 65 -18.69 13.81 3.70
N GLY A 66 -19.91 13.63 3.18
CA GLY A 66 -20.37 14.27 1.94
C GLY A 66 -19.73 13.65 0.66
N CYS A 67 -19.21 12.43 0.75
CA CYS A 67 -18.56 11.70 -0.35
C CYS A 67 -19.50 10.60 -0.87
N ASP A 68 -19.91 10.67 -2.14
CA ASP A 68 -20.71 9.63 -2.78
C ASP A 68 -19.82 8.54 -3.38
N LEU A 69 -19.43 7.57 -2.54
CA LEU A 69 -18.59 6.43 -2.94
C LEU A 69 -19.33 5.38 -3.77
N THR A 70 -20.64 5.51 -3.97
CA THR A 70 -21.42 4.52 -4.74
C THR A 70 -21.05 4.50 -6.22
N ARG A 71 -20.51 5.61 -6.72
CA ARG A 71 -20.08 5.82 -8.10
C ARG A 71 -18.56 5.97 -8.25
N PRO A 72 -18.04 5.81 -9.47
CA PRO A 72 -16.65 6.15 -9.78
C PRO A 72 -16.32 7.61 -9.46
N ALA A 73 -15.06 7.87 -9.13
CA ALA A 73 -14.55 9.23 -8.93
C ALA A 73 -14.63 10.04 -10.23
N ALA A 74 -15.21 11.23 -10.18
CA ALA A 74 -15.40 12.09 -11.33
C ALA A 74 -14.20 13.01 -11.60
N ASN A 75 -13.41 13.32 -10.57
CA ASN A 75 -12.27 14.25 -10.64
C ASN A 75 -11.12 13.81 -9.72
N ALA A 76 -10.02 14.53 -9.78
CA ALA A 76 -8.81 14.21 -9.04
C ALA A 76 -9.01 14.25 -7.50
N ARG A 77 -9.75 15.25 -6.99
CA ARG A 77 -10.04 15.34 -5.55
C ARG A 77 -10.82 14.13 -5.05
N GLU A 78 -11.82 13.71 -5.82
CA GLU A 78 -12.59 12.50 -5.52
C GLU A 78 -11.73 11.24 -5.62
N ALA A 79 -10.90 11.10 -6.66
CA ALA A 79 -10.05 9.92 -6.81
C ALA A 79 -9.12 9.71 -5.61
N VAL A 80 -8.48 10.79 -5.13
CA VAL A 80 -7.63 10.73 -3.94
C VAL A 80 -8.46 10.43 -2.69
N GLN A 81 -9.62 11.09 -2.53
CA GLN A 81 -10.45 10.91 -1.35
C GLN A 81 -11.11 9.51 -1.28
N TRP A 82 -11.59 8.97 -2.42
CA TRP A 82 -12.14 7.61 -2.49
C TRP A 82 -11.08 6.55 -2.15
N THR A 83 -9.87 6.71 -2.70
CA THR A 83 -8.73 5.85 -2.37
C THR A 83 -8.40 5.91 -0.88
N TYR A 84 -8.36 7.11 -0.29
CA TYR A 84 -8.10 7.29 1.13
C TYR A 84 -9.16 6.64 2.03
N LEU A 85 -10.45 6.80 1.70
CA LEU A 85 -11.54 6.16 2.47
C LEU A 85 -11.50 4.63 2.37
N GLY A 86 -11.17 4.09 1.19
CA GLY A 86 -10.92 2.66 1.02
C GLY A 86 -9.74 2.16 1.86
N TYR A 87 -8.67 2.95 1.95
CA TYR A 87 -7.53 2.67 2.81
C TYR A 87 -7.92 2.67 4.30
N LEU A 88 -8.72 3.64 4.75
CA LEU A 88 -9.19 3.69 6.15
C LEU A 88 -10.02 2.48 6.54
N ALA A 89 -10.88 1.98 5.65
CA ALA A 89 -11.65 0.77 5.89
C ALA A 89 -10.73 -0.44 6.11
N ALA A 90 -9.69 -0.58 5.29
CA ALA A 90 -8.70 -1.65 5.45
C ALA A 90 -7.87 -1.49 6.72
N VAL A 91 -7.48 -0.28 7.10
CA VAL A 91 -6.77 0.00 8.38
C VAL A 91 -7.61 -0.48 9.56
N LYS A 92 -8.91 -0.22 9.55
CA LYS A 92 -9.83 -0.70 10.60
C LYS A 92 -9.89 -2.22 10.65
N GLU A 93 -10.02 -2.88 9.51
CA GLU A 93 -10.16 -4.34 9.41
C GLU A 93 -8.90 -5.08 9.84
N GLN A 94 -7.73 -4.61 9.43
CA GLN A 94 -6.44 -5.26 9.65
C GLN A 94 -5.77 -4.88 10.97
N ASN A 95 -6.41 -4.17 11.87
CA ASN A 95 -5.77 -3.59 13.05
C ASN A 95 -4.60 -2.65 12.73
N GLY A 96 -4.55 -2.13 11.52
CA GLY A 96 -3.64 -1.07 11.10
C GLY A 96 -2.15 -1.41 11.05
N ALA A 97 -1.76 -2.69 11.13
CA ALA A 97 -0.35 -3.06 11.06
C ALA A 97 0.13 -3.20 9.61
N ALA A 98 1.22 -2.50 9.24
CA ALA A 98 1.86 -2.57 7.94
C ALA A 98 0.89 -2.42 6.73
N MET A 99 0.08 -1.38 6.79
CA MET A 99 -0.95 -1.07 5.80
C MET A 99 -0.36 -0.20 4.70
N SER A 100 -0.09 -0.76 3.54
CA SER A 100 0.59 -0.07 2.43
C SER A 100 -0.34 0.25 1.27
N LEU A 101 0.00 1.29 0.50
CA LEU A 101 -0.86 1.86 -0.55
C LEU A 101 -0.60 1.25 -1.93
N GLY A 102 0.57 0.66 -2.14
CA GLY A 102 0.99 0.22 -3.46
C GLY A 102 1.53 1.37 -4.30
N ARG A 103 0.90 1.66 -5.43
CA ARG A 103 1.35 2.63 -6.45
C ARG A 103 0.25 3.64 -6.76
N VAL A 104 -0.28 4.30 -5.72
CA VAL A 104 -1.42 5.22 -5.92
C VAL A 104 -1.01 6.52 -6.61
N SER A 105 0.24 6.96 -6.47
CA SER A 105 0.75 8.18 -7.14
C SER A 105 0.65 8.10 -8.66
N THR A 106 1.05 6.97 -9.26
CA THR A 106 0.92 6.75 -10.71
C THR A 106 -0.55 6.73 -11.13
N PHE A 107 -1.42 6.15 -10.33
CA PHE A 107 -2.86 6.13 -10.56
C PHE A 107 -3.48 7.54 -10.48
N PHE A 108 -3.14 8.30 -9.46
CA PHE A 108 -3.66 9.67 -9.30
C PHE A 108 -3.25 10.60 -10.44
N ASP A 109 -2.08 10.38 -11.01
CA ASP A 109 -1.58 11.20 -12.13
C ASP A 109 -2.50 11.19 -13.34
N ILE A 110 -3.26 10.12 -13.57
CA ILE A 110 -4.27 10.02 -14.63
C ILE A 110 -5.34 11.09 -14.44
N TYR A 111 -5.85 11.23 -13.23
CA TYR A 111 -6.88 12.22 -12.89
C TYR A 111 -6.30 13.63 -12.86
N PHE A 112 -5.12 13.81 -12.28
CA PHE A 112 -4.45 15.11 -12.23
C PHE A 112 -4.15 15.64 -13.62
N THR A 113 -3.58 14.81 -14.49
CA THR A 113 -3.28 15.22 -15.89
C THR A 113 -4.56 15.63 -16.62
N ARG A 114 -5.61 14.82 -16.53
CA ARG A 114 -6.89 15.15 -17.16
C ARG A 114 -7.49 16.46 -16.65
N ASP A 115 -7.53 16.64 -15.34
CA ASP A 115 -8.17 17.81 -14.72
C ASP A 115 -7.33 19.10 -14.95
N LEU A 116 -5.99 18.99 -15.03
CA LEU A 116 -5.10 20.08 -15.44
C LEU A 116 -5.32 20.47 -16.89
N GLU A 117 -5.40 19.51 -17.81
CA GLU A 117 -5.65 19.75 -19.23
C GLU A 117 -7.02 20.41 -19.49
N GLN A 118 -8.00 20.10 -18.63
CA GLN A 118 -9.34 20.70 -18.68
C GLN A 118 -9.42 22.05 -17.93
N GLY A 119 -8.35 22.49 -17.28
CA GLY A 119 -8.34 23.72 -16.50
C GLY A 119 -9.23 23.67 -15.24
N LEU A 120 -9.54 22.47 -14.73
CA LEU A 120 -10.36 22.29 -13.53
C LEU A 120 -9.57 22.47 -12.23
N ILE A 121 -8.26 22.29 -12.28
CA ILE A 121 -7.33 22.48 -11.16
C ILE A 121 -6.02 23.08 -11.66
N THR A 122 -5.25 23.69 -10.77
CA THR A 122 -3.90 24.22 -11.02
C THR A 122 -2.83 23.27 -10.54
N GLU A 123 -1.56 23.51 -10.92
CA GLU A 123 -0.41 22.73 -10.45
C GLU A 123 -0.23 22.86 -8.93
N GLU A 124 -0.48 24.04 -8.37
CA GLU A 124 -0.44 24.27 -6.91
C GLU A 124 -1.52 23.46 -6.18
N GLU A 125 -2.75 23.45 -6.73
CA GLU A 125 -3.84 22.66 -6.14
C GLU A 125 -3.57 21.15 -6.21
N VAL A 126 -2.91 20.66 -7.25
CA VAL A 126 -2.49 19.26 -7.33
C VAL A 126 -1.50 18.94 -6.21
N GLN A 127 -0.50 19.79 -5.99
CA GLN A 127 0.46 19.59 -4.90
C GLN A 127 -0.24 19.65 -3.54
N GLU A 128 -1.16 20.59 -3.33
CA GLU A 128 -1.95 20.71 -2.11
C GLU A 128 -2.77 19.44 -1.83
N ILE A 129 -3.43 18.87 -2.85
CA ILE A 129 -4.19 17.62 -2.70
C ILE A 129 -3.28 16.47 -2.24
N ILE A 130 -2.08 16.36 -2.81
CA ILE A 130 -1.09 15.35 -2.42
C ILE A 130 -0.56 15.60 -1.01
N ASP A 131 -0.25 16.84 -0.66
CA ASP A 131 0.20 17.22 0.69
C ASP A 131 -0.88 16.89 1.73
N GLN A 132 -2.14 17.22 1.46
CA GLN A 132 -3.27 16.86 2.33
C GLN A 132 -3.44 15.34 2.47
N PHE A 133 -3.26 14.59 1.39
CA PHE A 133 -3.30 13.12 1.42
C PHE A 133 -2.20 12.56 2.33
N VAL A 134 -0.97 13.04 2.17
CA VAL A 134 0.16 12.63 3.02
C VAL A 134 -0.04 13.04 4.49
N MET A 135 -0.57 14.25 4.77
CA MET A 135 -0.94 14.65 6.12
C MET A 135 -1.95 13.69 6.76
N LYS A 136 -2.99 13.32 6.02
CA LYS A 136 -4.00 12.36 6.49
C LYS A 136 -3.37 11.00 6.82
N LEU A 137 -2.44 10.50 6.00
CA LEU A 137 -1.70 9.27 6.28
C LEU A 137 -0.86 9.37 7.57
N ARG A 138 -0.25 10.53 7.82
CA ARG A 138 0.53 10.78 9.06
C ARG A 138 -0.34 10.89 10.31
N ILE A 139 -1.60 11.29 10.17
CA ILE A 139 -2.55 11.44 11.28
C ILE A 139 -3.20 10.11 11.66
N VAL A 140 -3.40 9.22 10.71
CA VAL A 140 -4.04 7.92 10.94
C VAL A 140 -3.26 7.12 11.96
N ARG A 141 -3.95 6.69 13.02
CA ARG A 141 -3.43 5.82 14.07
C ARG A 141 -4.42 4.70 14.33
N PHE A 142 -3.90 3.58 14.73
CA PHE A 142 -4.70 2.47 15.20
C PHE A 142 -4.38 2.19 16.67
N ILE A 143 -5.39 2.22 17.52
CA ILE A 143 -5.22 1.98 18.96
C ILE A 143 -4.82 0.53 19.17
N ARG A 144 -3.62 0.33 19.72
CA ARG A 144 -3.04 -0.97 20.02
C ARG A 144 -2.89 -1.16 21.52
N THR A 145 -2.68 -2.42 21.94
CA THR A 145 -2.36 -2.72 23.33
C THR A 145 -1.04 -2.06 23.74
N PRO A 146 -0.84 -1.72 25.03
CA PRO A 146 0.42 -1.16 25.51
C PRO A 146 1.65 -2.03 25.18
N ASP A 147 1.51 -3.34 25.26
CA ASP A 147 2.60 -4.29 24.92
C ASP A 147 3.00 -4.19 23.44
N TYR A 148 2.02 -4.06 22.54
CA TYR A 148 2.29 -3.87 21.14
C TYR A 148 2.97 -2.52 20.87
N ASN A 149 2.51 -1.45 21.50
CA ASN A 149 3.09 -0.13 21.37
C ASN A 149 4.54 -0.09 21.87
N ASN A 150 4.84 -0.78 22.97
CA ASN A 150 6.21 -0.91 23.48
C ASN A 150 7.13 -1.66 22.51
N LEU A 151 6.61 -2.72 21.87
CA LEU A 151 7.39 -3.50 20.91
C LEU A 151 7.67 -2.74 19.61
N PHE A 152 6.73 -1.93 19.14
CA PHE A 152 6.78 -1.27 17.82
C PHE A 152 6.92 0.26 17.90
N SER A 153 7.22 0.80 19.07
CA SER A 153 7.44 2.24 19.30
C SER A 153 6.23 3.12 18.94
N GLY A 154 5.03 2.66 19.27
CA GLY A 154 3.79 3.40 19.06
C GLY A 154 2.76 2.68 18.21
N ASP A 155 1.84 3.43 17.65
CA ASP A 155 0.68 2.97 16.88
C ASP A 155 0.63 3.48 15.41
N PRO A 156 1.76 3.63 14.69
CA PRO A 156 1.74 4.00 13.28
C PRO A 156 1.14 2.87 12.44
N THR A 157 0.58 3.23 11.28
CA THR A 157 0.07 2.24 10.31
C THR A 157 1.16 1.62 9.44
N TRP A 158 2.38 2.16 9.52
CA TRP A 158 3.53 1.76 8.70
C TRP A 158 3.21 1.69 7.22
N VAL A 159 2.55 2.74 6.77
CA VAL A 159 2.11 2.90 5.39
C VAL A 159 3.31 3.13 4.48
N THR A 160 3.31 2.43 3.35
CA THR A 160 4.31 2.58 2.28
C THR A 160 3.62 2.94 0.97
N GLU A 161 4.17 3.90 0.27
CA GLU A 161 3.84 4.23 -1.13
C GLU A 161 5.05 3.91 -2.00
N SER A 162 4.83 3.09 -3.04
CA SER A 162 5.86 2.72 -4.02
C SER A 162 5.77 3.65 -5.23
N ILE A 163 6.87 4.32 -5.57
CA ILE A 163 6.94 5.30 -6.65
C ILE A 163 7.99 4.93 -7.69
N GLY A 164 7.77 5.32 -8.94
CA GLY A 164 8.66 5.01 -10.05
C GLY A 164 8.54 3.57 -10.54
N GLY A 165 9.64 2.97 -10.91
CA GLY A 165 9.69 1.65 -11.53
C GLY A 165 9.38 1.67 -13.02
N MET A 166 9.36 0.48 -13.64
CA MET A 166 9.15 0.25 -15.06
C MET A 166 7.94 -0.66 -15.30
N GLY A 167 7.22 -0.43 -16.38
CA GLY A 167 6.22 -1.37 -16.89
C GLY A 167 6.85 -2.60 -17.54
N GLU A 168 6.08 -3.65 -17.74
CA GLU A 168 6.51 -4.85 -18.51
C GLU A 168 6.84 -4.52 -19.97
N ASP A 169 6.27 -3.42 -20.48
CA ASP A 169 6.55 -2.87 -21.82
C ASP A 169 7.76 -1.94 -21.87
N GLU A 170 8.61 -1.95 -20.83
CA GLU A 170 9.81 -1.15 -20.66
C GLU A 170 9.57 0.37 -20.58
N ARG A 171 8.33 0.84 -20.52
CA ARG A 171 8.04 2.25 -20.24
C ARG A 171 8.28 2.57 -18.77
N THR A 172 8.76 3.76 -18.50
CA THR A 172 8.84 4.25 -17.13
C THR A 172 7.43 4.48 -16.56
N LEU A 173 7.23 4.11 -15.29
CA LEU A 173 6.03 4.43 -14.52
C LEU A 173 6.21 5.70 -13.67
N VAL A 174 7.32 6.42 -13.86
CA VAL A 174 7.53 7.75 -13.28
C VAL A 174 6.57 8.73 -13.93
N THR A 175 5.81 9.43 -13.11
CA THR A 175 4.88 10.48 -13.51
C THR A 175 5.22 11.78 -12.79
N ARG A 176 4.52 12.88 -13.11
CA ARG A 176 4.65 14.13 -12.36
C ARG A 176 4.30 13.93 -10.89
N SER A 177 3.35 13.07 -10.58
CA SER A 177 2.95 12.74 -9.21
C SER A 177 4.03 11.98 -8.44
N SER A 178 4.94 11.29 -9.11
CA SER A 178 6.13 10.72 -8.46
C SER A 178 7.04 11.79 -7.86
N PHE A 179 7.25 12.89 -8.59
CA PHE A 179 7.99 14.05 -8.07
C PHE A 179 7.22 14.77 -6.97
N ARG A 180 5.90 14.94 -7.12
CA ARG A 180 5.05 15.62 -6.14
C ARG A 180 4.98 14.86 -4.81
N MET A 181 4.99 13.51 -4.84
CA MET A 181 5.08 12.71 -3.63
C MET A 181 6.39 12.94 -2.88
N LEU A 182 7.52 12.96 -3.58
CA LEU A 182 8.81 13.29 -2.97
C LEU A 182 8.85 14.74 -2.47
N GLN A 183 8.20 15.68 -3.17
CA GLN A 183 8.13 17.08 -2.75
C GLN A 183 7.43 17.25 -1.41
N THR A 184 6.53 16.34 -1.02
CA THR A 184 5.88 16.40 0.31
C THR A 184 6.87 16.36 1.47
N LEU A 185 8.05 15.76 1.27
CA LEU A 185 9.11 15.75 2.30
C LEU A 185 9.70 17.13 2.55
N TYR A 186 9.65 18.03 1.57
CA TYR A 186 10.03 19.43 1.76
C TYR A 186 8.86 20.25 2.34
N ASN A 187 7.66 20.06 1.78
CA ASN A 187 6.50 20.86 2.17
C ASN A 187 6.03 20.58 3.60
N LEU A 188 6.04 19.30 4.00
CA LEU A 188 5.54 18.82 5.29
C LEU A 188 6.65 18.41 6.27
N GLY A 189 7.90 18.48 5.83
CA GLY A 189 9.05 18.00 6.57
C GLY A 189 9.26 16.48 6.48
N PRO A 190 10.49 16.02 6.74
CA PRO A 190 10.84 14.59 6.77
C PRO A 190 10.02 13.83 7.81
N ALA A 191 9.57 12.63 7.45
CA ALA A 191 8.85 11.76 8.38
C ALA A 191 9.00 10.29 7.95
N PRO A 192 8.90 9.35 8.89
CA PRO A 192 8.96 7.92 8.58
C PRO A 192 7.71 7.43 7.83
N GLU A 193 6.61 8.18 7.87
CA GLU A 193 5.36 7.84 7.21
C GLU A 193 4.82 8.97 6.33
N PRO A 194 4.26 8.63 5.17
CA PRO A 194 4.39 7.32 4.51
C PRO A 194 5.87 7.03 4.19
N ASN A 195 6.27 5.76 4.32
CA ASN A 195 7.55 5.34 3.78
C ASN A 195 7.49 5.44 2.25
N LEU A 196 8.26 6.35 1.66
CA LEU A 196 8.33 6.54 0.22
C LEU A 196 9.42 5.63 -0.35
N THR A 197 9.00 4.56 -1.03
CA THR A 197 9.90 3.58 -1.62
C THR A 197 10.03 3.81 -3.12
N VAL A 198 11.19 4.21 -3.58
CA VAL A 198 11.51 4.33 -5.00
C VAL A 198 11.81 2.94 -5.56
N LEU A 199 11.01 2.49 -6.51
CA LEU A 199 11.28 1.30 -7.29
C LEU A 199 12.33 1.66 -8.36
N TRP A 200 13.59 1.47 -7.98
CA TRP A 200 14.72 1.92 -8.77
C TRP A 200 15.01 0.96 -9.93
N SER A 201 15.19 1.52 -11.12
CA SER A 201 15.70 0.84 -12.31
C SER A 201 16.79 1.67 -12.96
N ARG A 202 17.75 0.99 -13.60
CA ARG A 202 18.76 1.66 -14.42
C ARG A 202 18.15 2.52 -15.54
N ASN A 203 16.97 2.14 -16.01
CA ASN A 203 16.26 2.77 -17.12
C ASN A 203 15.32 3.90 -16.70
N LEU A 204 15.25 4.25 -15.41
CA LEU A 204 14.48 5.42 -14.96
C LEU A 204 15.05 6.71 -15.57
N PRO A 205 14.18 7.73 -15.81
CA PRO A 205 14.63 9.04 -16.27
C PRO A 205 15.72 9.62 -15.35
N GLU A 206 16.80 10.15 -15.94
CA GLU A 206 17.93 10.68 -15.18
C GLU A 206 17.54 11.82 -14.25
N ALA A 207 16.61 12.70 -14.70
CA ALA A 207 16.09 13.77 -13.88
C ALA A 207 15.41 13.24 -12.60
N PHE A 208 14.66 12.12 -12.70
CA PHE A 208 14.02 11.51 -11.55
C PHE A 208 15.04 10.88 -10.60
N LYS A 209 16.02 10.14 -11.13
CA LYS A 209 17.10 9.56 -10.30
C LYS A 209 17.87 10.63 -9.54
N SER A 210 18.23 11.73 -10.22
CA SER A 210 18.93 12.87 -9.59
C SER A 210 18.07 13.54 -8.52
N PHE A 211 16.77 13.71 -8.76
CA PHE A 211 15.85 14.28 -7.78
C PHE A 211 15.69 13.36 -6.57
N CYS A 212 15.52 12.05 -6.77
CA CYS A 212 15.46 11.07 -5.68
C CYS A 212 16.73 11.11 -4.81
N ALA A 213 17.91 11.13 -5.44
CA ALA A 213 19.19 11.22 -4.73
C ALA A 213 19.30 12.51 -3.90
N LYS A 214 18.91 13.66 -4.48
CA LYS A 214 18.87 14.95 -3.76
C LYS A 214 17.97 14.87 -2.54
N VAL A 215 16.72 14.42 -2.72
CA VAL A 215 15.75 14.29 -1.62
C VAL A 215 16.26 13.35 -0.53
N SER A 216 16.88 12.22 -0.91
CA SER A 216 17.46 11.28 0.05
C SER A 216 18.56 11.90 0.90
N ILE A 217 19.45 12.69 0.30
CA ILE A 217 20.56 13.36 0.99
C ILE A 217 20.02 14.42 1.96
N GLU A 218 19.02 15.19 1.52
CA GLU A 218 18.52 16.33 2.28
C GLU A 218 17.51 15.94 3.38
N THR A 219 16.79 14.81 3.22
CA THR A 219 15.70 14.43 4.11
C THR A 219 15.91 13.13 4.88
N SER A 220 16.77 12.23 4.40
CA SER A 220 16.96 10.87 4.93
C SER A 220 15.66 10.06 5.03
N SER A 221 14.66 10.34 4.18
CA SER A 221 13.29 9.81 4.29
C SER A 221 12.83 9.06 3.03
N VAL A 222 13.76 8.58 2.21
CA VAL A 222 13.46 7.81 0.99
C VAL A 222 14.10 6.44 1.07
N GLN A 223 13.34 5.41 0.75
CA GLN A 223 13.81 4.03 0.62
C GLN A 223 13.91 3.64 -0.86
N TYR A 224 14.74 2.65 -1.17
CA TYR A 224 14.92 2.14 -2.53
C TYR A 224 14.78 0.63 -2.57
N GLU A 225 14.10 0.14 -3.60
CA GLU A 225 14.04 -1.26 -3.98
C GLU A 225 14.47 -1.44 -5.44
N ASN A 226 15.14 -2.52 -5.75
CA ASN A 226 15.65 -2.77 -7.09
C ASN A 226 14.56 -3.37 -7.99
N ASP A 227 13.90 -2.51 -8.78
CA ASP A 227 12.83 -2.91 -9.70
C ASP A 227 13.32 -3.86 -10.81
N ASP A 228 14.57 -3.72 -11.26
CA ASP A 228 15.14 -4.61 -12.29
C ASP A 228 15.24 -6.07 -11.80
N LEU A 229 15.39 -6.28 -10.48
CA LEU A 229 15.39 -7.61 -9.85
C LEU A 229 13.99 -8.06 -9.43
N MET A 230 13.14 -7.14 -9.00
CA MET A 230 11.82 -7.47 -8.44
C MET A 230 10.78 -7.72 -9.53
N ARG A 231 10.72 -6.88 -10.55
CA ARG A 231 9.73 -6.94 -11.63
C ARG A 231 9.64 -8.29 -12.36
N PRO A 232 10.72 -9.01 -12.66
CA PRO A 232 10.63 -10.34 -13.29
C PRO A 232 9.86 -11.38 -12.49
N HIS A 233 9.74 -11.19 -11.17
CA HIS A 233 9.03 -12.11 -10.28
C HIS A 233 7.62 -11.64 -9.93
N TRP A 234 7.39 -10.33 -9.89
CA TRP A 234 6.16 -9.74 -9.35
C TRP A 234 5.28 -9.06 -10.42
N GLY A 235 5.78 -8.89 -11.65
CA GLY A 235 5.13 -8.07 -12.69
C GLY A 235 5.35 -6.58 -12.43
N ASP A 236 4.62 -5.72 -13.12
CA ASP A 236 4.72 -4.27 -13.00
C ASP A 236 3.71 -3.65 -12.02
N ASP A 237 2.67 -4.39 -11.61
CA ASP A 237 1.67 -3.93 -10.64
C ASP A 237 1.92 -4.57 -9.25
N TYR A 238 3.11 -4.36 -8.74
CA TYR A 238 3.49 -4.70 -7.39
C TYR A 238 3.84 -3.44 -6.60
N GLY A 239 3.87 -3.56 -5.30
CA GLY A 239 4.34 -2.53 -4.39
C GLY A 239 5.11 -3.16 -3.23
N ILE A 240 5.68 -2.31 -2.41
CA ILE A 240 6.35 -2.73 -1.18
C ILE A 240 5.41 -2.53 -0.02
N ALA A 241 5.18 -3.60 0.72
CA ALA A 241 4.44 -3.54 1.97
C ALA A 241 5.39 -3.37 3.14
N CYS A 242 5.01 -2.53 4.09
CA CYS A 242 5.83 -2.16 5.24
C CYS A 242 7.17 -1.56 4.78
N CYS A 243 8.27 -2.28 4.98
CA CYS A 243 9.61 -1.80 4.67
C CYS A 243 10.24 -2.47 3.44
N VAL A 244 10.02 -3.78 3.21
CA VAL A 244 10.78 -4.52 2.18
C VAL A 244 10.00 -5.65 1.50
N SER A 245 8.75 -5.88 1.83
CA SER A 245 8.01 -7.04 1.34
C SER A 245 7.32 -6.73 0.01
N ALA A 246 7.81 -7.28 -1.08
CA ALA A 246 7.16 -7.15 -2.37
C ALA A 246 5.89 -8.00 -2.45
N MET A 247 4.81 -7.41 -2.94
CA MET A 247 3.53 -8.09 -3.15
C MET A 247 2.82 -7.53 -4.38
N ARG A 248 2.08 -8.37 -5.08
CA ARG A 248 1.16 -7.93 -6.14
C ARG A 248 -0.03 -7.22 -5.51
N ILE A 249 -0.29 -5.99 -5.96
CA ILE A 249 -1.31 -5.12 -5.38
C ILE A 249 -2.70 -5.78 -5.46
N GLY A 250 -3.37 -5.88 -4.31
CA GLY A 250 -4.72 -6.46 -4.21
C GLY A 250 -4.83 -7.96 -4.51
N LYS A 251 -3.70 -8.68 -4.58
CA LYS A 251 -3.66 -10.11 -4.93
C LYS A 251 -2.93 -10.98 -3.91
N GLN A 252 -2.14 -10.38 -3.06
CA GLN A 252 -1.31 -11.10 -2.10
C GLN A 252 -1.37 -10.44 -0.74
N MET A 253 -1.23 -11.29 0.28
CA MET A 253 -1.13 -10.93 1.69
C MET A 253 0.09 -11.61 2.26
N GLN A 254 0.76 -10.99 3.21
CA GLN A 254 1.89 -11.57 3.92
C GLN A 254 1.57 -11.72 5.40
N PHE A 255 1.85 -12.90 5.92
CA PHE A 255 1.92 -13.15 7.35
C PHE A 255 3.38 -13.19 7.79
N PHE A 256 3.71 -12.58 8.92
CA PHE A 256 5.03 -12.73 9.52
C PHE A 256 5.17 -14.15 10.05
N GLY A 257 5.77 -15.03 9.25
CA GLY A 257 5.84 -16.45 9.53
C GLY A 257 6.96 -16.85 10.47
N ALA A 258 8.13 -16.20 10.38
CA ALA A 258 9.30 -16.57 11.16
C ALA A 258 10.27 -15.40 11.37
N ARG A 259 10.98 -15.43 12.49
CA ARG A 259 12.13 -14.56 12.75
C ARG A 259 13.35 -15.42 12.90
N ALA A 260 14.41 -15.13 12.12
CA ALA A 260 15.70 -15.79 12.24
C ALA A 260 16.70 -14.89 12.96
N ASN A 261 17.38 -15.43 13.97
CA ASN A 261 18.52 -14.76 14.58
C ASN A 261 19.75 -15.02 13.71
N LEU A 262 20.10 -14.09 12.83
CA LEU A 262 21.21 -14.23 11.89
C LEU A 262 22.56 -14.43 12.59
N ALA A 263 22.79 -13.77 13.72
CA ALA A 263 24.02 -13.98 14.51
C ALA A 263 24.12 -15.42 15.04
N LYS A 264 22.99 -15.99 15.46
CA LYS A 264 22.94 -17.37 15.91
C LYS A 264 23.13 -18.37 14.77
N CYS A 265 22.56 -18.07 13.59
CA CYS A 265 22.80 -18.86 12.38
C CYS A 265 24.28 -18.88 12.00
N LEU A 266 24.97 -17.72 12.08
CA LEU A 266 26.39 -17.63 11.85
C LEU A 266 27.20 -18.44 12.87
N LEU A 267 26.86 -18.35 14.17
CA LEU A 267 27.52 -19.16 15.21
C LEU A 267 27.36 -20.66 14.96
N TYR A 268 26.19 -21.11 14.55
CA TYR A 268 25.98 -22.52 14.17
C TYR A 268 26.83 -22.90 12.97
N ALA A 269 26.92 -22.07 11.95
CA ALA A 269 27.75 -22.33 10.79
C ALA A 269 29.25 -22.44 11.15
N LEU A 270 29.72 -21.56 12.04
CA LEU A 270 31.12 -21.58 12.51
C LEU A 270 31.44 -22.75 13.44
N ASN A 271 30.46 -23.21 14.22
CA ASN A 271 30.62 -24.30 15.19
C ASN A 271 30.15 -25.66 14.64
N GLY A 272 30.03 -25.85 13.34
CA GLY A 272 29.59 -27.11 12.74
C GLY A 272 28.20 -27.58 13.19
N GLY A 273 27.29 -26.62 13.42
CA GLY A 273 25.92 -26.88 13.83
C GLY A 273 25.73 -27.14 15.34
N VAL A 274 26.77 -26.95 16.16
CA VAL A 274 26.69 -27.16 17.64
C VAL A 274 26.29 -25.86 18.33
N ASP A 275 25.31 -25.93 19.23
CA ASP A 275 24.94 -24.81 20.10
C ASP A 275 26.06 -24.56 21.13
N GLU A 276 26.62 -23.37 21.11
CA GLU A 276 27.77 -22.97 21.92
C GLU A 276 27.47 -22.95 23.44
N LEU A 277 26.19 -22.76 23.81
CA LEU A 277 25.79 -22.73 25.23
C LEU A 277 25.42 -24.12 25.78
N LYS A 278 24.80 -24.92 24.92
CA LYS A 278 24.28 -26.25 25.35
C LYS A 278 25.16 -27.42 24.92
N GLY A 279 26.15 -27.17 24.03
CA GLY A 279 27.00 -28.22 23.48
C GLY A 279 26.25 -29.28 22.67
N LYS A 280 25.03 -28.95 22.21
CA LYS A 280 24.14 -29.88 21.51
C LYS A 280 24.15 -29.62 20.00
N GLN A 281 24.22 -30.70 19.21
CA GLN A 281 24.05 -30.61 17.76
C GLN A 281 22.59 -30.18 17.45
N VAL A 282 22.42 -29.12 16.65
CA VAL A 282 21.10 -28.55 16.31
C VAL A 282 20.90 -28.39 14.81
N ALA A 283 21.97 -28.45 14.01
CA ALA A 283 21.94 -28.37 12.54
C ALA A 283 22.98 -29.30 11.91
#